data_2b7eb0c42d0b7cb7cf1affe3380ae5fc
#
_entry.id   2b7eb0c42d0b7cb7cf1affe3380ae5fc
#
_cell.length_a   1.000
_cell.length_b   1.000
_cell.length_c   1.000
_cell.angle_alpha   90.00
_cell.angle_beta   90.00
_cell.angle_gamma   90.00
#
_symmetry.space_group_name_H-M   'P 1'
#
loop_
_entity.id
_entity.type
_entity.pdbx_description
1 polymer ?
#
loop_
_entity_poly.entity_id
_entity_poly.type
_entity_poly.pdbx_seq_one_letter_code
_entity_poly.pdbx_strand_id
1 'polypeptide(L)'
;MREPEKWTRAYDDGRWRYEFQTSNMAESFNSVLKGIRAMPVNAIVSFTFYRLVAWFNDRHAQAMALQSNNKKWAPKPNKHLNKAKERAVTHDVDCFDHNTGKYQVIERGGTTSDGEVRPSRSYIVVLSNFSCGCGKTRQYHFPCSYYVAASQHCNFAYETQISWEFSVVSLV
;
A
#
# COMPACT_ATOMS: atom_id res chain seq x y z
N MET A 1 -18.60 -28.55 -3.56
CA MET A 1 -17.22 -28.16 -3.16
C MET A 1 -17.05 -26.68 -3.43
N ARG A 2 -16.56 -25.91 -2.45
CA ARG A 2 -16.26 -24.47 -2.70
C ARG A 2 -14.88 -24.42 -3.37
N GLU A 3 -14.81 -23.75 -4.51
CA GLU A 3 -13.56 -23.56 -5.27
C GLU A 3 -12.64 -22.62 -4.47
N PRO A 4 -11.52 -23.11 -3.88
CA PRO A 4 -10.63 -22.27 -3.06
C PRO A 4 -10.05 -21.10 -3.83
N GLU A 5 -9.92 -21.22 -5.14
CA GLU A 5 -9.41 -20.21 -6.07
C GLU A 5 -10.22 -18.90 -6.03
N LYS A 6 -11.52 -18.97 -5.74
CA LYS A 6 -12.39 -17.78 -5.66
C LYS A 6 -12.33 -17.04 -4.33
N TRP A 7 -11.81 -17.68 -3.28
CA TRP A 7 -11.94 -17.20 -1.90
C TRP A 7 -10.61 -16.99 -1.17
N THR A 8 -9.51 -17.58 -1.66
CA THR A 8 -8.22 -17.46 -0.99
C THR A 8 -7.29 -16.51 -1.71
N ARG A 9 -6.52 -15.75 -0.92
CA ARG A 9 -5.53 -14.80 -1.44
C ARG A 9 -4.35 -15.47 -2.17
N ALA A 10 -4.13 -16.76 -1.93
CA ALA A 10 -3.06 -17.53 -2.58
C ALA A 10 -3.22 -17.60 -4.11
N TYR A 11 -4.47 -17.50 -4.58
CA TYR A 11 -4.82 -17.54 -6.01
C TYR A 11 -5.18 -16.15 -6.58
N ASP A 12 -4.79 -15.08 -5.86
CA ASP A 12 -5.06 -13.72 -6.32
C ASP A 12 -4.00 -13.30 -7.34
N ASP A 13 -4.27 -13.51 -8.62
CA ASP A 13 -3.36 -13.29 -9.76
C ASP A 13 -3.09 -11.81 -10.00
N GLY A 14 -2.44 -11.13 -9.02
CA GLY A 14 -1.98 -9.76 -9.20
C GLY A 14 -3.06 -8.68 -9.25
N ARG A 15 -4.30 -8.99 -8.90
CA ARG A 15 -5.35 -7.98 -8.79
C ARG A 15 -5.03 -7.01 -7.65
N TRP A 16 -5.05 -5.75 -7.97
CA TRP A 16 -4.78 -4.67 -7.04
C TRP A 16 -5.89 -4.57 -6.01
N ARG A 17 -5.64 -5.01 -4.78
CA ARG A 17 -6.61 -4.91 -3.68
C ARG A 17 -6.37 -3.71 -2.78
N TYR A 18 -5.28 -2.96 -2.97
CA TYR A 18 -4.97 -1.72 -2.24
C TYR A 18 -5.18 -1.84 -0.72
N GLU A 19 -4.70 -2.93 -0.09
CA GLU A 19 -4.94 -3.28 1.33
C GLU A 19 -6.37 -3.72 1.69
N PHE A 20 -7.35 -3.65 0.79
CA PHE A 20 -8.70 -4.10 1.08
C PHE A 20 -8.75 -5.63 1.11
N GLN A 21 -8.78 -6.18 2.33
CA GLN A 21 -8.75 -7.64 2.55
C GLN A 21 -10.09 -8.17 3.09
N THR A 22 -11.02 -7.28 3.37
CA THR A 22 -12.27 -7.60 4.07
C THR A 22 -13.48 -6.93 3.43
N SER A 23 -14.68 -7.33 3.86
CA SER A 23 -15.96 -6.72 3.49
C SER A 23 -16.17 -5.30 4.04
N ASN A 24 -15.21 -4.76 4.82
CA ASN A 24 -15.35 -3.47 5.50
C ASN A 24 -15.78 -2.31 4.58
N MET A 25 -15.39 -2.36 3.31
CA MET A 25 -15.80 -1.33 2.33
C MET A 25 -17.30 -1.43 2.03
N ALA A 26 -17.83 -2.64 1.84
CA ALA A 26 -19.27 -2.87 1.64
C ALA A 26 -20.06 -2.54 2.92
N GLU A 27 -19.53 -2.88 4.09
CA GLU A 27 -20.14 -2.55 5.38
C GLU A 27 -20.17 -1.03 5.62
N SER A 28 -19.10 -0.33 5.30
CA SER A 28 -19.04 1.15 5.38
C SER A 28 -20.09 1.79 4.45
N PHE A 29 -20.19 1.31 3.21
CA PHE A 29 -21.20 1.80 2.27
C PHE A 29 -22.62 1.47 2.74
N ASN A 30 -22.84 0.26 3.23
CA ASN A 30 -24.11 -0.14 3.83
C ASN A 30 -24.49 0.72 5.03
N SER A 31 -23.55 1.13 5.85
CA SER A 31 -23.75 2.04 6.97
C SER A 31 -24.25 3.42 6.51
N VAL A 32 -23.70 3.96 5.43
CA VAL A 32 -24.15 5.22 4.82
C VAL A 32 -25.60 5.15 4.34
N LEU A 33 -26.02 3.99 3.81
CA LEU A 33 -27.37 3.77 3.31
C LEU A 33 -28.39 3.40 4.40
N LYS A 34 -27.96 3.15 5.64
CA LYS A 34 -28.83 2.63 6.71
C LYS A 34 -30.06 3.50 6.97
N GLY A 35 -29.90 4.82 6.93
CA GLY A 35 -30.99 5.77 7.19
C GLY A 35 -32.01 5.94 6.05
N ILE A 36 -31.67 5.51 4.84
CA ILE A 36 -32.50 5.75 3.64
C ILE A 36 -33.11 4.48 3.04
N ARG A 37 -32.82 3.30 3.60
CA ARG A 37 -33.29 2.01 3.05
C ARG A 37 -34.83 1.87 3.03
N ALA A 38 -35.53 2.59 3.91
CA ALA A 38 -36.98 2.59 3.98
C ALA A 38 -37.62 3.63 3.06
N MET A 39 -36.85 4.42 2.33
CA MET A 39 -37.37 5.44 1.42
C MET A 39 -37.72 4.86 0.05
N PRO A 40 -38.57 5.55 -0.73
CA PRO A 40 -38.84 5.21 -2.13
C PRO A 40 -37.52 5.13 -2.94
N VAL A 41 -37.50 4.25 -3.96
CA VAL A 41 -36.29 3.99 -4.77
C VAL A 41 -35.70 5.25 -5.40
N ASN A 42 -36.56 6.15 -5.89
CA ASN A 42 -36.12 7.43 -6.45
C ASN A 42 -35.37 8.30 -5.42
N ALA A 43 -35.80 8.33 -4.17
CA ALA A 43 -35.12 9.04 -3.09
C ALA A 43 -33.75 8.39 -2.76
N ILE A 44 -33.67 7.06 -2.75
CA ILE A 44 -32.42 6.33 -2.54
C ILE A 44 -31.42 6.65 -3.66
N VAL A 45 -31.86 6.63 -4.93
CA VAL A 45 -31.01 6.95 -6.09
C VAL A 45 -30.50 8.39 -6.01
N SER A 46 -31.41 9.35 -5.78
CA SER A 46 -31.05 10.77 -5.66
C SER A 46 -30.07 11.01 -4.52
N PHE A 47 -30.32 10.45 -3.34
CA PHE A 47 -29.40 10.57 -2.20
C PHE A 47 -28.03 9.99 -2.52
N THR A 48 -27.98 8.79 -3.10
CA THR A 48 -26.72 8.13 -3.46
C THR A 48 -25.94 8.97 -4.46
N PHE A 49 -26.60 9.50 -5.48
CA PHE A 49 -25.99 10.36 -6.48
C PHE A 49 -25.36 11.61 -5.85
N TYR A 50 -26.14 12.39 -5.09
CA TYR A 50 -25.62 13.62 -4.46
C TYR A 50 -24.53 13.32 -3.43
N ARG A 51 -24.61 12.21 -2.72
CA ARG A 51 -23.57 11.78 -1.78
C ARG A 51 -22.27 11.44 -2.47
N LEU A 52 -22.33 10.74 -3.60
CA LEU A 52 -21.16 10.45 -4.42
C LEU A 52 -20.54 11.73 -5.00
N VAL A 53 -21.36 12.61 -5.56
CA VAL A 53 -20.88 13.91 -6.07
C VAL A 53 -20.16 14.70 -4.97
N ALA A 54 -20.73 14.78 -3.77
CA ALA A 54 -20.09 15.44 -2.65
C ALA A 54 -18.73 14.80 -2.30
N TRP A 55 -18.66 13.47 -2.24
CA TRP A 55 -17.40 12.77 -1.97
C TRP A 55 -16.33 12.99 -3.04
N PHE A 56 -16.72 13.00 -4.32
CA PHE A 56 -15.77 13.30 -5.41
C PHE A 56 -15.26 14.74 -5.32
N ASN A 57 -16.14 15.70 -5.07
CA ASN A 57 -15.75 17.11 -4.91
C ASN A 57 -14.80 17.31 -3.71
N ASP A 58 -15.11 16.68 -2.56
CA ASP A 58 -14.23 16.75 -1.38
C ASP A 58 -12.86 16.12 -1.66
N ARG A 59 -12.84 14.99 -2.36
CA ARG A 59 -11.58 14.32 -2.74
C ARG A 59 -10.78 15.14 -3.73
N HIS A 60 -11.44 15.70 -4.72
CA HIS A 60 -10.80 16.60 -5.68
C HIS A 60 -10.19 17.83 -5.00
N ALA A 61 -10.93 18.50 -4.12
CA ALA A 61 -10.41 19.63 -3.36
C ALA A 61 -9.19 19.26 -2.49
N GLN A 62 -9.23 18.09 -1.82
CA GLN A 62 -8.09 17.56 -1.06
C GLN A 62 -6.88 17.29 -1.97
N ALA A 63 -7.09 16.70 -3.16
CA ALA A 63 -6.03 16.42 -4.12
C ALA A 63 -5.38 17.71 -4.64
N MET A 64 -6.17 18.71 -4.99
CA MET A 64 -5.68 20.05 -5.41
C MET A 64 -4.86 20.73 -4.32
N ALA A 65 -5.29 20.65 -3.06
CA ALA A 65 -4.54 21.18 -1.92
C ALA A 65 -3.20 20.46 -1.70
N LEU A 66 -3.15 19.14 -1.93
CA LEU A 66 -1.90 18.37 -1.86
C LEU A 66 -0.96 18.73 -3.01
N GLN A 67 -1.49 18.91 -4.20
CA GLN A 67 -0.72 19.28 -5.39
C GLN A 67 -0.11 20.68 -5.24
N SER A 68 -0.87 21.66 -4.74
CA SER A 68 -0.37 23.02 -4.48
C SER A 68 0.75 23.05 -3.43
N ASN A 69 0.75 22.08 -2.51
CA ASN A 69 1.82 21.86 -1.52
C ASN A 69 3.00 21.01 -2.04
N ASN A 70 3.10 20.76 -3.34
CA ASN A 70 4.14 19.95 -3.98
C ASN A 70 4.28 18.53 -3.39
N LYS A 71 3.19 17.93 -2.92
CA LYS A 71 3.20 16.55 -2.45
C LYS A 71 3.14 15.59 -3.63
N LYS A 72 4.15 14.72 -3.75
CA LYS A 72 4.23 13.73 -4.83
C LYS A 72 3.27 12.57 -4.62
N TRP A 73 3.16 12.10 -3.38
CA TRP A 73 2.39 10.90 -3.03
C TRP A 73 1.15 11.23 -2.23
N ALA A 74 0.08 10.49 -2.44
CA ALA A 74 -1.13 10.55 -1.63
C ALA A 74 -0.81 10.29 -0.13
N PRO A 75 -1.62 10.80 0.83
CA PRO A 75 -1.28 10.78 2.26
C PRO A 75 -1.00 9.38 2.81
N LYS A 76 -1.80 8.37 2.47
CA LYS A 76 -1.59 6.99 2.93
C LYS A 76 -0.29 6.39 2.37
N PRO A 77 -0.05 6.35 1.04
CA PRO A 77 1.22 5.93 0.46
C PRO A 77 2.42 6.66 1.05
N ASN A 78 2.33 7.97 1.22
CA ASN A 78 3.41 8.76 1.80
C ASN A 78 3.74 8.34 3.24
N LYS A 79 2.72 8.10 4.06
CA LYS A 79 2.90 7.57 5.43
C LYS A 79 3.57 6.20 5.43
N HIS A 80 3.16 5.31 4.54
CA HIS A 80 3.79 3.98 4.39
C HIS A 80 5.24 4.08 3.95
N LEU A 81 5.53 4.97 2.99
CA LEU A 81 6.89 5.18 2.49
C LEU A 81 7.81 5.73 3.59
N ASN A 82 7.37 6.72 4.35
CA ASN A 82 8.15 7.27 5.45
C ASN A 82 8.44 6.21 6.51
N LYS A 83 7.44 5.43 6.89
CA LYS A 83 7.63 4.30 7.83
C LYS A 83 8.56 3.22 7.28
N ALA A 84 8.55 2.97 5.97
CA ALA A 84 9.48 2.05 5.33
C ALA A 84 10.90 2.62 5.33
N LYS A 85 11.09 3.92 5.07
CA LYS A 85 12.37 4.62 5.15
C LYS A 85 12.98 4.58 6.57
N GLU A 86 12.17 4.89 7.58
CA GLU A 86 12.59 4.82 9.00
C GLU A 86 13.10 3.43 9.38
N ARG A 87 12.39 2.38 8.96
CA ARG A 87 12.80 1.00 9.24
C ARG A 87 14.00 0.56 8.41
N ALA A 88 14.15 1.06 7.18
CA ALA A 88 15.24 0.70 6.30
C ALA A 88 16.61 1.03 6.89
N VAL A 89 16.71 2.10 7.69
CA VAL A 89 17.96 2.50 8.37
C VAL A 89 18.47 1.44 9.36
N THR A 90 17.59 0.59 9.89
CA THR A 90 17.96 -0.46 10.84
C THR A 90 18.27 -1.80 10.19
N HIS A 91 18.28 -1.85 8.86
CA HIS A 91 18.53 -3.08 8.11
C HIS A 91 19.98 -3.13 7.63
N ASP A 92 20.58 -4.30 7.75
CA ASP A 92 21.86 -4.60 7.14
C ASP A 92 21.64 -5.15 5.73
N VAL A 93 22.47 -4.74 4.78
CA VAL A 93 22.31 -5.12 3.37
C VAL A 93 23.60 -5.77 2.87
N ASP A 94 23.48 -7.01 2.42
CA ASP A 94 24.55 -7.77 1.78
C ASP A 94 24.21 -7.96 0.29
N CYS A 95 25.17 -7.67 -0.57
CA CYS A 95 25.00 -7.85 -2.00
C CYS A 95 25.39 -9.26 -2.41
N PHE A 96 24.46 -10.00 -3.02
CA PHE A 96 24.77 -11.30 -3.60
C PHE A 96 25.25 -11.21 -5.04
N ASP A 97 24.64 -10.34 -5.83
CA ASP A 97 24.95 -10.22 -7.24
C ASP A 97 24.55 -8.84 -7.75
N HIS A 98 25.54 -8.05 -8.08
CA HIS A 98 25.35 -6.72 -8.64
C HIS A 98 24.68 -6.74 -10.03
N ASN A 99 24.94 -7.77 -10.85
CA ASN A 99 24.43 -7.82 -12.22
C ASN A 99 22.93 -8.09 -12.26
N THR A 100 22.44 -8.95 -11.35
CA THR A 100 21.01 -9.27 -11.24
C THR A 100 20.28 -8.36 -10.25
N GLY A 101 20.99 -7.49 -9.53
CA GLY A 101 20.43 -6.63 -8.49
C GLY A 101 19.80 -7.43 -7.35
N LYS A 102 20.46 -8.53 -6.94
CA LYS A 102 20.06 -9.40 -5.83
C LYS A 102 20.75 -9.02 -4.54
N TYR A 103 19.99 -8.74 -3.50
CA TYR A 103 20.46 -8.35 -2.18
C TYR A 103 19.80 -9.21 -1.10
N GLN A 104 20.59 -9.56 -0.08
CA GLN A 104 20.05 -10.06 1.18
C GLN A 104 19.92 -8.89 2.14
N VAL A 105 18.75 -8.72 2.71
CA VAL A 105 18.49 -7.66 3.69
C VAL A 105 18.07 -8.30 5.00
N ILE A 106 18.80 -7.96 6.06
CA ILE A 106 18.68 -8.52 7.39
C ILE A 106 18.12 -7.44 8.32
N GLU A 107 16.96 -7.70 8.90
CA GLU A 107 16.40 -6.91 10.00
C GLU A 107 16.97 -7.48 11.31
N ARG A 108 17.73 -6.67 12.05
CA ARG A 108 18.24 -7.08 13.35
C ARG A 108 17.09 -7.32 14.31
N GLY A 109 17.17 -8.42 15.04
CA GLY A 109 16.29 -8.67 16.17
C GLY A 109 16.51 -7.64 17.27
N GLY A 110 15.53 -7.46 18.12
CA GLY A 110 15.62 -6.53 19.23
C GLY A 110 14.47 -6.73 20.20
N THR A 111 14.52 -6.04 21.32
CA THR A 111 13.43 -6.02 22.29
C THR A 111 12.61 -4.74 22.10
N THR A 112 11.29 -4.86 22.01
CA THR A 112 10.39 -3.70 21.95
C THR A 112 10.32 -3.01 23.31
N SER A 113 9.79 -1.77 23.36
CA SER A 113 9.51 -1.04 24.60
C SER A 113 8.64 -1.84 25.58
N ASP A 114 7.82 -2.74 25.04
CA ASP A 114 6.89 -3.59 25.82
C ASP A 114 7.53 -4.91 26.28
N GLY A 115 8.85 -5.08 26.07
CA GLY A 115 9.60 -6.27 26.46
C GLY A 115 9.47 -7.47 25.53
N GLU A 116 8.77 -7.34 24.40
CA GLU A 116 8.61 -8.41 23.42
C GLU A 116 9.86 -8.58 22.57
N VAL A 117 10.39 -9.81 22.52
CA VAL A 117 11.58 -10.13 21.73
C VAL A 117 11.19 -10.34 20.27
N ARG A 118 11.72 -9.51 19.37
CA ARG A 118 11.58 -9.70 17.91
C ARG A 118 12.76 -10.49 17.38
N PRO A 119 12.53 -11.62 16.71
CA PRO A 119 13.61 -12.36 16.07
C PRO A 119 14.17 -11.59 14.89
N SER A 120 15.46 -11.81 14.61
CA SER A 120 16.08 -11.35 13.35
C SER A 120 15.37 -11.99 12.16
N ARG A 121 15.19 -11.24 11.09
CA ARG A 121 14.55 -11.70 9.84
C ARG A 121 15.43 -11.33 8.66
N SER A 122 15.53 -12.23 7.71
CA SER A 122 16.30 -12.03 6.49
C SER A 122 15.44 -12.30 5.27
N TYR A 123 15.52 -11.42 4.27
CA TYR A 123 14.78 -11.56 3.02
C TYR A 123 15.66 -11.24 1.83
N ILE A 124 15.42 -11.95 0.74
CA ILE A 124 16.04 -11.64 -0.56
C ILE A 124 15.21 -10.59 -1.27
N VAL A 125 15.89 -9.56 -1.74
CA VAL A 125 15.32 -8.48 -2.54
C VAL A 125 15.92 -8.55 -3.94
N VAL A 126 15.08 -8.43 -4.97
CA VAL A 126 15.51 -8.33 -6.36
C VAL A 126 15.00 -7.01 -6.91
N LEU A 127 15.92 -6.07 -7.16
CA LEU A 127 15.55 -4.72 -7.58
C LEU A 127 14.99 -4.67 -9.00
N SER A 128 15.53 -5.50 -9.91
CA SER A 128 15.15 -5.51 -11.33
C SER A 128 13.67 -5.84 -11.59
N ASN A 129 13.06 -6.67 -10.74
CA ASN A 129 11.67 -7.11 -10.88
C ASN A 129 10.74 -6.63 -9.77
N PHE A 130 11.14 -5.63 -9.01
CA PHE A 130 10.35 -5.05 -7.91
C PHE A 130 9.86 -6.09 -6.89
N SER A 131 10.70 -7.05 -6.53
CA SER A 131 10.31 -8.14 -5.63
C SER A 131 11.10 -8.18 -4.33
N CYS A 132 10.43 -8.66 -3.28
CA CYS A 132 11.00 -8.92 -1.97
C CYS A 132 10.38 -10.19 -1.40
N GLY A 133 11.22 -11.07 -0.84
CA GLY A 133 10.79 -12.32 -0.20
C GLY A 133 9.83 -12.14 0.97
N CYS A 134 9.69 -10.93 1.54
CA CYS A 134 8.70 -10.63 2.56
C CYS A 134 7.25 -10.60 2.02
N GLY A 135 7.04 -10.63 0.71
CA GLY A 135 5.74 -10.63 0.04
C GLY A 135 5.02 -9.27 -0.01
N LYS A 136 5.45 -8.27 0.77
CA LYS A 136 4.74 -6.98 0.85
C LYS A 136 4.77 -6.19 -0.45
N THR A 137 5.90 -6.18 -1.17
CA THR A 137 6.01 -5.51 -2.47
C THR A 137 5.00 -6.05 -3.47
N ARG A 138 4.85 -7.38 -3.53
CA ARG A 138 3.88 -8.04 -4.39
C ARG A 138 2.43 -7.79 -3.93
N GLN A 139 2.20 -7.78 -2.62
CA GLN A 139 0.86 -7.62 -2.05
C GLN A 139 0.32 -6.19 -2.16
N TYR A 140 1.17 -5.20 -1.92
CA TYR A 140 0.77 -3.79 -1.86
C TYR A 140 1.16 -3.00 -3.10
N HIS A 141 1.95 -3.60 -4.01
CA HIS A 141 2.55 -2.91 -5.16
C HIS A 141 3.30 -1.64 -4.75
N PHE A 142 3.93 -1.71 -3.58
CA PHE A 142 4.61 -0.59 -2.93
C PHE A 142 5.89 -1.07 -2.25
N PRO A 143 6.99 -0.27 -2.24
CA PRO A 143 8.26 -0.69 -1.66
C PRO A 143 8.13 -0.92 -0.16
N CYS A 144 8.57 -2.08 0.32
CA CYS A 144 8.71 -2.39 1.74
C CYS A 144 10.06 -1.85 2.28
N SER A 145 10.26 -1.89 3.60
CA SER A 145 11.51 -1.43 4.23
C SER A 145 12.75 -2.15 3.73
N TYR A 146 12.67 -3.46 3.45
CA TYR A 146 13.78 -4.24 2.91
C TYR A 146 14.13 -3.80 1.48
N TYR A 147 13.11 -3.53 0.65
CA TYR A 147 13.32 -3.02 -0.70
C TYR A 147 13.94 -1.63 -0.69
N VAL A 148 13.46 -0.74 0.19
CA VAL A 148 14.02 0.61 0.38
C VAL A 148 15.48 0.53 0.84
N ALA A 149 15.83 -0.33 1.80
CA ALA A 149 17.17 -0.53 2.28
C ALA A 149 18.14 -0.97 1.17
N ALA A 150 17.77 -2.00 0.40
CA ALA A 150 18.58 -2.48 -0.74
C ALA A 150 18.76 -1.38 -1.80
N SER A 151 17.68 -0.63 -2.10
CA SER A 151 17.74 0.46 -3.07
C SER A 151 18.64 1.61 -2.63
N GLN A 152 18.59 1.98 -1.36
CA GLN A 152 19.47 3.02 -0.80
C GLN A 152 20.94 2.58 -0.82
N HIS A 153 21.21 1.30 -0.54
CA HIS A 153 22.57 0.75 -0.55
C HIS A 153 23.26 0.89 -1.92
N CYS A 154 22.52 0.71 -3.01
CA CYS A 154 23.04 0.83 -4.37
C CYS A 154 22.68 2.13 -5.10
N ASN A 155 22.16 3.14 -4.40
CA ASN A 155 21.71 4.41 -4.97
C ASN A 155 20.64 4.23 -6.09
N PHE A 156 19.81 3.19 -5.99
CA PHE A 156 18.74 2.93 -6.95
C PHE A 156 17.51 3.79 -6.65
N ALA A 157 16.98 4.44 -7.68
CA ALA A 157 15.82 5.31 -7.55
C ALA A 157 14.50 4.50 -7.45
N TYR A 158 14.25 3.88 -6.30
CA TYR A 158 13.06 3.03 -6.08
C TYR A 158 11.73 3.76 -6.26
N GLU A 159 11.71 5.07 -6.19
CA GLU A 159 10.50 5.86 -6.38
C GLU A 159 9.94 5.75 -7.81
N THR A 160 10.77 5.41 -8.78
CA THR A 160 10.36 5.19 -10.17
C THR A 160 9.56 3.90 -10.35
N GLN A 161 9.69 2.96 -9.41
CA GLN A 161 8.98 1.68 -9.40
C GLN A 161 7.61 1.78 -8.72
N ILE A 162 7.32 2.90 -8.07
CA ILE A 162 6.02 3.12 -7.44
C ILE A 162 5.02 3.50 -8.53
N SER A 163 3.92 2.75 -8.59
CA SER A 163 2.87 3.02 -9.58
C SER A 163 2.33 4.45 -9.47
N TRP A 164 2.05 5.07 -10.60
CA TRP A 164 1.51 6.43 -10.70
C TRP A 164 0.17 6.59 -9.97
N GLU A 165 -0.60 5.50 -9.80
CA GLU A 165 -1.88 5.49 -9.09
C GLU A 165 -1.78 5.90 -7.62
N PHE A 166 -0.58 5.80 -7.03
CA PHE A 166 -0.31 6.29 -5.68
C PHE A 166 0.07 7.77 -5.63
N SER A 167 0.23 8.40 -6.78
CA SER A 167 0.58 9.82 -6.87
C SER A 167 -0.61 10.73 -6.57
N VAL A 168 -0.34 11.96 -6.18
CA VAL A 168 -1.39 12.99 -6.02
C VAL A 168 -2.05 13.31 -7.37
N VAL A 169 -1.28 13.22 -8.47
CA VAL A 169 -1.79 13.51 -9.81
C VAL A 169 -2.90 12.53 -10.22
N SER A 170 -2.87 11.29 -9.75
CA SER A 170 -3.92 10.30 -10.05
C SER A 170 -5.24 10.57 -9.32
N LEU A 171 -5.26 11.49 -8.34
CA LEU A 171 -6.44 11.83 -7.55
C LEU A 171 -7.22 13.02 -8.16
N VAL A 172 -6.63 13.73 -9.12
CA VAL A 172 -7.21 14.88 -9.83
C VAL A 172 -7.83 14.41 -11.14
#